data_0ba930835b5d3f532fff1d654a9d96e4
#
_entry.id   0ba930835b5d3f532fff1d654a9d96e4
#
_cell.length_a   1.000
_cell.length_b   1.000
_cell.length_c   1.000
_cell.angle_alpha   90.00
_cell.angle_beta   90.00
_cell.angle_gamma   90.00
#
_symmetry.space_group_name_H-M   'P 1'
#
loop_
_entity.id
_entity.type
_entity.pdbx_description
1 polymer ?
#
loop_
_entity_poly.entity_id
_entity_poly.type
_entity_poly.pdbx_seq_one_letter_code
_entity_poly.pdbx_strand_id
1 'polypeptide(L)'
;MFGSSSERRTDDIAGQLSLFDTPSEEEKPIELIEPEIVEQPKKSRRKKPILKEQFKDIPTRQVLVDTLSAEDKLCQLCGSEMIAIGTEVIRSEIVYTQPKLERIEYIATTYACPKCRDTEEPQFIKDNGKPALIPGSYASESLLAYILYRKYGLYIPLYRQEQDFLQMSAHIGRTSMARWIITAGQEYIQPMYDYFHRELLKRRFLMMDETPIQVLKEEGRRAQSKSYFWLIRTGEDGEKPIILYNYTSTRAGENAKQFLDGIEPGFYLIADGYQGYNKVKETKRCCWAHIRRYLLEAVPKGQEKDYSNPAVQGVLYCNKLFEYERIYREKGLSFKQIHNRRLRDQKPVIEGFLAWIKQVNPGSNGKLKKAITYIRNREEFLMTYLEDGRCSLSNNLSENSIRPVTVGRKNGLFSDTPDGASANALYLTIVEMAKAYDLNLYEYLKYLLENRPNRDMTDDELAKLAPWSEDVQGKCSKKNVQNVSEQKS
;
A
#
# COMPACT_ATOMS: atom_id res chain seq x y z
N MET A 1 21.16 3.00 26.31
CA MET A 1 21.50 4.22 25.58
C MET A 1 20.67 4.23 24.30
N PHE A 2 19.62 4.99 24.27
CA PHE A 2 18.85 5.21 23.04
C PHE A 2 19.34 6.51 22.43
N GLY A 3 20.13 6.39 21.35
CA GLY A 3 20.55 7.55 20.58
C GLY A 3 19.36 8.19 19.87
N SER A 4 19.45 9.46 19.52
CA SER A 4 18.47 10.29 18.83
C SER A 4 18.30 9.90 17.34
N SER A 5 18.55 8.65 16.96
CA SER A 5 18.30 8.16 15.60
C SER A 5 16.81 7.88 15.46
N SER A 6 16.12 8.68 14.64
CA SER A 6 14.78 8.34 14.17
C SER A 6 14.84 6.99 13.46
N GLU A 7 13.82 6.14 13.60
CA GLU A 7 13.66 4.92 12.79
C GLU A 7 13.49 5.21 11.28
N ARG A 8 13.40 6.46 10.90
CA ARG A 8 13.59 6.89 9.52
C ARG A 8 15.06 6.76 9.19
N ARG A 9 15.40 5.75 8.38
CA ARG A 9 16.66 5.78 7.66
C ARG A 9 16.70 7.10 6.90
N THR A 10 17.56 7.99 7.33
CA THR A 10 18.11 9.01 6.46
C THR A 10 19.03 8.23 5.53
N ASP A 11 18.53 7.85 4.35
CA ASP A 11 19.33 7.23 3.29
C ASP A 11 20.22 8.30 2.62
N ASP A 12 20.84 9.13 3.45
CA ASP A 12 21.83 10.16 3.06
C ASP A 12 23.26 9.64 3.18
N ILE A 13 23.46 8.36 2.85
CA ILE A 13 24.79 7.90 2.46
C ILE A 13 24.87 8.07 0.94
N ALA A 14 25.45 9.19 0.53
CA ALA A 14 25.74 9.46 -0.87
C ALA A 14 26.42 8.23 -1.52
N GLY A 15 25.72 7.58 -2.45
CA GLY A 15 26.23 6.48 -3.25
C GLY A 15 25.71 5.08 -2.96
N GLN A 16 24.85 4.86 -1.96
CA GLN A 16 24.19 3.57 -1.75
C GLN A 16 22.76 3.61 -2.29
N LEU A 17 22.63 3.36 -3.59
CA LEU A 17 21.31 3.18 -4.24
C LEU A 17 20.72 1.86 -3.74
N SER A 18 19.64 1.95 -2.96
CA SER A 18 18.80 0.81 -2.66
C SER A 18 18.09 0.34 -3.94
N LEU A 19 17.71 -0.93 -4.02
CA LEU A 19 16.91 -1.46 -5.13
C LEU A 19 15.58 -0.70 -5.32
N PHE A 20 15.22 0.13 -4.34
CA PHE A 20 13.97 0.89 -4.23
C PHE A 20 14.18 2.41 -4.17
N ASP A 21 15.40 2.90 -4.43
CA ASP A 21 15.59 4.33 -4.60
C ASP A 21 14.87 4.77 -5.86
N THR A 22 13.65 5.19 -5.67
CA THR A 22 12.99 6.02 -6.66
C THR A 22 13.78 7.31 -6.73
N PRO A 23 14.10 7.84 -7.93
CA PRO A 23 14.58 9.20 -8.03
C PRO A 23 13.53 10.06 -7.32
N SER A 24 13.87 10.66 -6.19
CA SER A 24 12.97 11.63 -5.60
C SER A 24 12.80 12.73 -6.64
N GLU A 25 11.56 13.06 -6.95
CA GLU A 25 11.26 14.15 -7.88
C GLU A 25 11.82 15.51 -7.36
N GLU A 26 12.43 15.49 -6.18
CA GLU A 26 13.08 16.62 -5.51
C GLU A 26 14.59 16.73 -5.81
N GLU A 27 15.21 15.77 -6.53
CA GLU A 27 16.59 15.97 -6.99
C GLU A 27 16.61 17.08 -8.02
N LYS A 28 17.20 18.22 -7.64
CA LYS A 28 17.41 19.35 -8.55
C LYS A 28 18.18 18.89 -9.79
N PRO A 29 17.75 19.29 -11.00
CA PRO A 29 18.48 18.99 -12.22
C PRO A 29 19.91 19.49 -12.09
N ILE A 30 20.86 18.72 -12.60
CA ILE A 30 22.23 19.20 -12.77
C ILE A 30 22.16 20.22 -13.90
N GLU A 31 22.21 21.50 -13.56
CA GLU A 31 22.25 22.57 -14.56
C GLU A 31 23.56 22.54 -15.32
N LEU A 32 23.48 22.61 -16.66
CA LEU A 32 24.63 22.76 -17.56
C LEU A 32 25.09 24.25 -17.67
N ILE A 33 24.79 25.06 -16.68
CA ILE A 33 25.14 26.47 -16.64
C ILE A 33 26.20 26.67 -15.54
N GLU A 34 27.23 27.45 -15.85
CA GLU A 34 28.28 27.84 -14.92
C GLU A 34 27.69 28.27 -13.56
N PRO A 35 28.32 27.91 -12.44
CA PRO A 35 27.76 28.13 -11.13
C PRO A 35 27.73 29.63 -10.81
N GLU A 36 26.62 30.30 -11.02
CA GLU A 36 26.29 31.45 -10.21
C GLU A 36 26.11 30.95 -8.78
N ILE A 37 26.80 31.54 -7.84
CA ILE A 37 26.67 31.29 -6.40
C ILE A 37 25.30 31.79 -5.99
N VAL A 38 24.30 30.91 -6.13
CA VAL A 38 22.96 31.15 -5.57
C VAL A 38 23.05 30.76 -4.10
N GLU A 39 23.01 31.73 -3.21
CA GLU A 39 22.82 31.51 -1.78
C GLU A 39 21.58 30.63 -1.59
N GLN A 40 21.77 29.42 -1.03
CA GLN A 40 20.67 28.55 -0.72
C GLN A 40 19.67 29.23 0.18
N PRO A 41 18.39 29.35 -0.15
CA PRO A 41 17.41 29.93 0.75
C PRO A 41 17.42 29.10 2.04
N LYS A 42 17.68 29.79 3.17
CA LYS A 42 17.65 29.17 4.49
C LYS A 42 16.33 28.43 4.64
N LYS A 43 16.38 27.07 4.77
CA LYS A 43 15.18 26.24 5.01
C LYS A 43 14.43 26.87 6.18
N SER A 44 13.25 27.41 5.94
CA SER A 44 12.42 27.96 6.99
C SER A 44 12.13 26.82 7.98
N ARG A 45 12.47 27.02 9.26
CA ARG A 45 12.11 26.07 10.30
C ARG A 45 10.59 25.90 10.26
N ARG A 46 10.10 24.71 9.86
CA ARG A 46 8.68 24.37 9.98
C ARG A 46 8.27 24.67 11.43
N LYS A 47 7.31 25.57 11.62
CA LYS A 47 6.72 25.82 12.94
C LYS A 47 6.22 24.48 13.45
N LYS A 48 6.62 24.09 14.68
CA LYS A 48 6.06 22.90 15.32
C LYS A 48 4.55 23.10 15.41
N PRO A 49 3.73 22.12 14.96
CA PRO A 49 2.28 22.24 15.11
C PRO A 49 1.95 22.43 16.60
N ILE A 50 0.98 23.28 16.89
CA ILE A 50 0.50 23.51 18.26
C ILE A 50 -0.07 22.18 18.76
N LEU A 51 0.29 21.75 19.96
CA LEU A 51 -0.11 20.45 20.52
C LEU A 51 -1.62 20.20 20.43
N LYS A 52 -2.43 21.25 20.62
CA LYS A 52 -3.89 21.18 20.47
C LYS A 52 -4.37 20.78 19.07
N GLU A 53 -3.65 21.15 18.00
CA GLU A 53 -3.99 20.78 16.63
C GLU A 53 -3.61 19.34 16.30
N GLN A 54 -2.57 18.80 16.95
CA GLN A 54 -2.13 17.41 16.71
C GLN A 54 -3.12 16.38 17.24
N PHE A 55 -3.87 16.69 18.28
CA PHE A 55 -4.77 15.76 18.97
C PHE A 55 -6.22 16.23 19.00
N LYS A 56 -6.60 17.16 18.12
CA LYS A 56 -7.98 17.72 18.06
C LYS A 56 -9.06 16.65 17.82
N ASP A 57 -8.65 15.55 17.20
CA ASP A 57 -9.53 14.46 16.77
C ASP A 57 -9.55 13.29 17.80
N ILE A 58 -8.86 13.42 18.93
CA ILE A 58 -8.92 12.43 20.02
C ILE A 58 -10.01 12.88 21.01
N PRO A 59 -10.94 11.97 21.40
CA PRO A 59 -11.94 12.29 22.41
C PRO A 59 -11.31 12.84 23.68
N THR A 60 -11.79 14.00 24.14
CA THR A 60 -11.22 14.70 25.27
C THR A 60 -12.15 14.62 26.47
N ARG A 61 -11.65 14.11 27.60
CA ARG A 61 -12.32 14.14 28.88
C ARG A 61 -11.64 15.13 29.81
N GLN A 62 -12.40 16.06 30.39
CA GLN A 62 -11.90 16.96 31.42
C GLN A 62 -12.02 16.31 32.80
N VAL A 63 -10.98 16.44 33.61
CA VAL A 63 -10.96 15.98 35.01
C VAL A 63 -10.64 17.19 35.86
N LEU A 64 -11.51 17.53 36.76
CA LEU A 64 -11.30 18.57 37.74
C LEU A 64 -10.25 18.10 38.77
N VAL A 65 -9.20 18.87 38.96
CA VAL A 65 -8.19 18.62 39.98
C VAL A 65 -8.60 19.35 41.25
N ASP A 66 -8.84 18.58 42.32
CA ASP A 66 -9.14 19.12 43.66
C ASP A 66 -8.23 18.40 44.68
N THR A 67 -6.99 18.85 44.72
CA THR A 67 -5.95 18.29 45.63
C THR A 67 -5.61 19.21 46.79
N LEU A 68 -6.21 20.43 46.82
CA LEU A 68 -6.00 21.36 47.92
C LEU A 68 -6.84 20.96 49.11
N SER A 69 -6.21 20.93 50.29
CA SER A 69 -6.92 20.73 51.56
C SER A 69 -7.81 21.92 51.86
N ALA A 70 -8.72 21.75 52.85
CA ALA A 70 -9.53 22.89 53.31
C ALA A 70 -8.67 24.04 53.88
N GLU A 71 -7.53 23.68 54.48
CA GLU A 71 -6.58 24.66 55.04
C GLU A 71 -5.87 25.45 53.94
N ASP A 72 -5.51 24.80 52.83
CA ASP A 72 -4.88 25.44 51.66
C ASP A 72 -5.83 26.41 50.97
N LYS A 73 -7.15 26.29 51.15
CA LYS A 73 -8.19 27.19 50.62
C LYS A 73 -8.52 28.35 51.52
N LEU A 74 -7.77 28.58 52.62
CA LEU A 74 -7.94 29.72 53.51
C LEU A 74 -7.00 30.89 53.08
N CYS A 75 -7.53 32.08 53.09
CA CYS A 75 -6.74 33.28 52.85
C CYS A 75 -5.68 33.49 53.96
N GLN A 76 -4.43 33.53 53.60
CA GLN A 76 -3.32 33.70 54.52
C GLN A 76 -3.29 35.04 55.26
N LEU A 77 -4.02 36.04 54.75
CA LEU A 77 -4.07 37.39 55.33
C LEU A 77 -5.23 37.56 56.32
N CYS A 78 -6.40 37.00 56.02
CA CYS A 78 -7.60 37.26 56.85
C CYS A 78 -8.29 35.97 57.35
N GLY A 79 -7.81 34.78 56.97
CA GLY A 79 -8.37 33.51 57.37
C GLY A 79 -9.71 33.10 56.73
N SER A 80 -10.25 33.92 55.86
CA SER A 80 -11.55 33.61 55.19
C SER A 80 -11.36 32.54 54.13
N GLU A 81 -12.40 31.70 53.91
CA GLU A 81 -12.43 30.70 52.85
C GLU A 81 -12.42 31.37 51.49
N MET A 82 -11.51 30.90 50.60
CA MET A 82 -11.41 31.42 49.22
C MET A 82 -12.46 30.78 48.32
N ILE A 83 -13.03 31.58 47.43
CA ILE A 83 -14.03 31.12 46.45
C ILE A 83 -13.38 30.86 45.11
N ALA A 84 -13.85 29.83 44.39
CA ALA A 84 -13.37 29.55 43.04
C ALA A 84 -13.82 30.64 42.06
N ILE A 85 -12.86 31.25 41.36
CA ILE A 85 -13.10 32.33 40.40
C ILE A 85 -12.89 31.93 38.93
N GLY A 86 -12.39 30.73 38.67
CA GLY A 86 -12.19 30.23 37.32
C GLY A 86 -11.49 28.87 37.29
N THR A 87 -11.44 28.29 36.11
CA THR A 87 -10.72 27.04 35.81
C THR A 87 -9.88 27.22 34.58
N GLU A 88 -8.70 26.55 34.56
CA GLU A 88 -7.83 26.52 33.41
C GLU A 88 -7.24 25.13 33.20
N VAL A 89 -6.83 24.81 31.96
CA VAL A 89 -6.16 23.56 31.65
C VAL A 89 -4.69 23.64 32.04
N ILE A 90 -4.32 23.02 33.15
CA ILE A 90 -2.96 23.00 33.68
C ILE A 90 -2.04 21.99 32.99
N ARG A 91 -2.60 20.87 32.46
CA ARG A 91 -1.87 19.88 31.67
C ARG A 91 -2.82 19.07 30.82
N SER A 92 -2.28 18.43 29.79
CA SER A 92 -2.99 17.44 28.96
C SER A 92 -2.09 16.21 28.82
N GLU A 93 -2.70 15.03 28.84
CA GLU A 93 -2.01 13.76 28.64
C GLU A 93 -2.83 12.84 27.73
N ILE A 94 -2.15 11.96 26.98
CA ILE A 94 -2.81 10.94 26.16
C ILE A 94 -2.81 9.62 26.93
N VAL A 95 -4.00 9.11 27.21
CA VAL A 95 -4.19 7.86 27.93
C VAL A 95 -4.47 6.73 26.95
N TYR A 96 -3.74 5.64 27.04
CA TYR A 96 -3.96 4.41 26.28
C TYR A 96 -4.70 3.39 27.14
N THR A 97 -5.81 2.86 26.64
CA THR A 97 -6.53 1.75 27.25
C THR A 97 -6.28 0.49 26.43
N GLN A 98 -5.82 -0.58 27.05
CA GLN A 98 -5.61 -1.85 26.37
C GLN A 98 -6.90 -2.38 25.74
N PRO A 99 -6.83 -2.99 24.53
CA PRO A 99 -7.98 -3.65 23.92
C PRO A 99 -8.48 -4.78 24.82
N LYS A 100 -9.80 -4.96 24.92
CA LYS A 100 -10.43 -6.06 25.67
C LYS A 100 -10.85 -7.15 24.71
N LEU A 101 -10.70 -8.41 25.16
CA LEU A 101 -11.32 -9.58 24.54
C LEU A 101 -12.54 -9.97 25.38
N GLU A 102 -13.61 -10.32 24.69
CA GLU A 102 -14.86 -10.76 25.29
C GLU A 102 -15.29 -12.06 24.61
N ARG A 103 -15.75 -13.04 25.40
CA ARG A 103 -16.36 -14.26 24.89
C ARG A 103 -17.87 -14.10 24.92
N ILE A 104 -18.50 -14.15 23.76
CA ILE A 104 -19.95 -14.09 23.59
C ILE A 104 -20.48 -15.50 23.39
N GLU A 105 -21.44 -15.92 24.19
CA GLU A 105 -22.17 -17.20 24.04
C GLU A 105 -23.57 -16.93 23.51
N TYR A 106 -23.85 -17.43 22.33
CA TYR A 106 -25.17 -17.34 21.71
C TYR A 106 -26.03 -18.52 22.20
N ILE A 107 -27.10 -18.24 22.94
CA ILE A 107 -27.98 -19.24 23.51
C ILE A 107 -29.24 -19.34 22.65
N ALA A 108 -29.51 -20.52 22.12
CA ALA A 108 -30.67 -20.78 21.27
C ALA A 108 -31.79 -21.46 22.09
N THR A 109 -33.02 -20.97 21.93
CA THR A 109 -34.20 -21.62 22.49
C THR A 109 -34.75 -22.66 21.53
N THR A 110 -35.09 -23.84 22.06
CA THR A 110 -35.77 -24.90 21.30
C THR A 110 -37.25 -24.87 21.69
N TYR A 111 -38.12 -24.78 20.71
CA TYR A 111 -39.55 -24.82 20.88
C TYR A 111 -40.09 -26.18 20.49
N ALA A 112 -41.00 -26.71 21.25
CA ALA A 112 -41.70 -27.95 20.99
C ALA A 112 -43.23 -27.69 20.77
N CYS A 113 -43.83 -28.38 19.83
CA CYS A 113 -45.28 -28.29 19.67
C CYS A 113 -45.98 -28.98 20.86
N PRO A 114 -46.82 -28.27 21.63
CA PRO A 114 -47.47 -28.87 22.82
C PRO A 114 -48.47 -30.02 22.46
N LYS A 115 -49.00 -30.01 21.22
CA LYS A 115 -49.93 -31.06 20.74
C LYS A 115 -49.25 -32.27 20.16
N CYS A 116 -48.07 -32.11 19.55
CA CYS A 116 -47.34 -33.17 18.89
C CYS A 116 -46.16 -33.71 19.72
N ARG A 117 -45.89 -33.15 20.89
CA ARG A 117 -44.72 -33.48 21.72
C ARG A 117 -44.69 -34.96 22.11
N ASP A 118 -45.85 -35.49 22.44
CA ASP A 118 -46.03 -36.87 22.96
C ASP A 118 -46.56 -37.82 21.89
N THR A 119 -46.53 -37.48 20.61
CA THR A 119 -46.92 -38.33 19.47
C THR A 119 -45.70 -39.05 18.88
N GLU A 120 -45.94 -39.99 17.95
CA GLU A 120 -44.86 -40.72 17.25
C GLU A 120 -43.99 -39.82 16.39
N GLU A 121 -44.45 -38.60 16.01
CA GLU A 121 -43.72 -37.59 15.23
C GLU A 121 -43.66 -36.24 15.95
N PRO A 122 -42.85 -36.11 17.01
CA PRO A 122 -42.76 -34.84 17.74
C PRO A 122 -42.07 -33.73 16.89
N GLN A 123 -42.67 -32.56 16.91
CA GLN A 123 -42.14 -31.38 16.16
C GLN A 123 -41.39 -30.43 17.07
N PHE A 124 -40.12 -30.15 16.68
CA PHE A 124 -39.26 -29.18 17.37
C PHE A 124 -38.71 -28.16 16.39
N ILE A 125 -38.62 -26.89 16.81
CA ILE A 125 -37.97 -25.83 16.07
C ILE A 125 -36.93 -25.18 16.98
N LYS A 126 -35.71 -25.01 16.46
CA LYS A 126 -34.63 -24.30 17.16
C LYS A 126 -34.25 -23.07 16.35
N ASP A 127 -34.19 -21.92 17.03
CA ASP A 127 -33.60 -20.72 16.44
C ASP A 127 -32.07 -20.85 16.44
N ASN A 128 -31.47 -20.98 15.26
CA ASN A 128 -30.02 -21.14 15.13
C ASN A 128 -29.25 -19.81 15.03
N GLY A 129 -29.98 -18.65 15.00
CA GLY A 129 -29.39 -17.34 14.86
C GLY A 129 -28.54 -17.14 13.59
N LYS A 130 -27.70 -16.10 13.59
CA LYS A 130 -26.76 -15.85 12.47
C LYS A 130 -25.66 -16.91 12.46
N PRO A 131 -25.32 -17.51 11.30
CA PRO A 131 -24.21 -18.45 11.19
C PRO A 131 -22.88 -17.82 11.61
N ALA A 132 -22.01 -18.61 12.25
CA ALA A 132 -20.65 -18.18 12.56
C ALA A 132 -19.91 -17.73 11.29
N LEU A 133 -18.97 -16.80 11.42
CA LEU A 133 -18.15 -16.33 10.30
C LEU A 133 -17.39 -17.51 9.65
N ILE A 134 -16.79 -18.35 10.49
CA ILE A 134 -16.11 -19.57 10.09
C ILE A 134 -16.68 -20.71 10.94
N PRO A 135 -17.35 -21.69 10.36
CA PRO A 135 -17.94 -22.81 11.10
C PRO A 135 -16.92 -23.52 12.00
N GLY A 136 -17.31 -23.83 13.22
CA GLY A 136 -16.47 -24.52 14.20
C GLY A 136 -15.28 -23.68 14.72
N SER A 137 -15.34 -22.37 14.62
CA SER A 137 -14.28 -21.49 15.13
C SER A 137 -14.84 -20.43 16.09
N TYR A 138 -13.95 -19.80 16.85
CA TYR A 138 -14.26 -18.63 17.70
C TYR A 138 -13.97 -17.30 16.98
N ALA A 139 -13.69 -17.32 15.67
CA ALA A 139 -13.39 -16.14 14.90
C ALA A 139 -14.65 -15.30 14.67
N SER A 140 -14.78 -14.21 15.39
CA SER A 140 -15.73 -13.15 15.06
C SER A 140 -15.17 -12.26 13.95
N GLU A 141 -16.05 -11.49 13.31
CA GLU A 141 -15.66 -10.51 12.28
C GLU A 141 -14.65 -9.49 12.84
N SER A 142 -14.85 -9.02 14.06
CA SER A 142 -13.96 -8.04 14.71
C SER A 142 -12.60 -8.63 15.07
N LEU A 143 -12.56 -9.86 15.62
CA LEU A 143 -11.31 -10.54 15.97
C LEU A 143 -10.48 -10.83 14.72
N LEU A 144 -11.11 -11.38 13.68
CA LEU A 144 -10.40 -11.68 12.43
C LEU A 144 -9.92 -10.40 11.74
N ALA A 145 -10.73 -9.34 11.69
CA ALA A 145 -10.30 -8.03 11.18
C ALA A 145 -9.09 -7.48 11.94
N TYR A 146 -9.05 -7.63 13.26
CA TYR A 146 -7.92 -7.21 14.09
C TYR A 146 -6.65 -8.01 13.78
N ILE A 147 -6.75 -9.34 13.65
CA ILE A 147 -5.63 -10.21 13.27
C ILE A 147 -5.08 -9.82 11.88
N LEU A 148 -5.97 -9.57 10.92
CA LEU A 148 -5.63 -9.15 9.55
C LEU A 148 -4.96 -7.77 9.54
N TYR A 149 -5.54 -6.80 10.24
CA TYR A 149 -4.97 -5.46 10.38
C TYR A 149 -3.55 -5.50 10.96
N ARG A 150 -3.33 -6.26 12.02
CA ARG A 150 -2.00 -6.42 12.62
C ARG A 150 -1.03 -7.11 11.67
N LYS A 151 -1.46 -8.15 10.95
CA LYS A 151 -0.61 -8.91 10.05
C LYS A 151 -0.23 -8.11 8.80
N TYR A 152 -1.19 -7.49 8.13
CA TYR A 152 -0.98 -6.86 6.82
C TYR A 152 -0.84 -5.34 6.88
N GLY A 153 -1.44 -4.68 7.84
CA GLY A 153 -1.31 -3.24 8.07
C GLY A 153 -0.05 -2.87 8.86
N LEU A 154 0.25 -3.64 9.93
CA LEU A 154 1.36 -3.40 10.85
C LEU A 154 2.52 -4.40 10.68
N TYR A 155 2.41 -5.38 9.79
CA TYR A 155 3.40 -6.44 9.51
C TYR A 155 3.78 -7.28 10.76
N ILE A 156 2.85 -7.47 11.72
CA ILE A 156 3.08 -8.27 12.91
C ILE A 156 2.82 -9.75 12.58
N PRO A 157 3.82 -10.64 12.62
CA PRO A 157 3.66 -12.06 12.35
C PRO A 157 2.67 -12.73 13.31
N LEU A 158 1.99 -13.79 12.87
CA LEU A 158 1.01 -14.51 13.69
C LEU A 158 1.63 -15.07 14.97
N TYR A 159 2.90 -15.48 14.96
CA TYR A 159 3.61 -15.90 16.17
C TYR A 159 3.63 -14.81 17.26
N ARG A 160 3.92 -13.55 16.88
CA ARG A 160 3.92 -12.44 17.84
C ARG A 160 2.50 -12.09 18.30
N GLN A 161 1.51 -12.25 17.44
CA GLN A 161 0.11 -12.07 17.80
C GLN A 161 -0.36 -13.17 18.79
N GLU A 162 0.06 -14.42 18.58
CA GLU A 162 -0.19 -15.53 19.51
C GLU A 162 0.36 -15.22 20.91
N GLN A 163 1.61 -14.72 21.00
CA GLN A 163 2.21 -14.33 22.26
C GLN A 163 1.45 -13.15 22.93
N ASP A 164 0.99 -12.19 22.15
CA ASP A 164 0.22 -11.06 22.65
C ASP A 164 -1.16 -11.48 23.17
N PHE A 165 -1.86 -12.37 22.48
CA PHE A 165 -3.12 -12.96 22.97
C PHE A 165 -2.92 -13.76 24.27
N LEU A 166 -1.80 -14.46 24.43
CA LEU A 166 -1.47 -15.14 25.68
C LEU A 166 -1.32 -14.17 26.86
N GLN A 167 -0.78 -12.96 26.64
CA GLN A 167 -0.72 -11.91 27.68
C GLN A 167 -2.13 -11.46 28.12
N MET A 168 -3.12 -11.58 27.23
CA MET A 168 -4.52 -11.29 27.52
C MET A 168 -5.31 -12.54 27.99
N SER A 169 -4.61 -13.60 28.40
CA SER A 169 -5.19 -14.89 28.83
C SER A 169 -6.04 -15.59 27.76
N ALA A 170 -5.81 -15.28 26.47
CA ALA A 170 -6.52 -15.89 25.35
C ALA A 170 -5.58 -16.84 24.59
N HIS A 171 -5.91 -18.13 24.57
CA HIS A 171 -5.14 -19.16 23.88
C HIS A 171 -5.58 -19.27 22.41
N ILE A 172 -5.14 -18.32 21.55
CA ILE A 172 -5.44 -18.30 20.11
C ILE A 172 -4.17 -18.67 19.36
N GLY A 173 -4.05 -19.95 18.96
CA GLY A 173 -2.86 -20.47 18.30
C GLY A 173 -2.69 -19.93 16.88
N ARG A 174 -1.43 -19.69 16.47
CA ARG A 174 -1.07 -19.20 15.12
C ARG A 174 -1.61 -20.07 13.98
N THR A 175 -1.71 -21.39 14.18
CA THR A 175 -2.27 -22.32 13.20
C THR A 175 -3.76 -22.07 12.97
N SER A 176 -4.51 -21.81 14.05
CA SER A 176 -5.93 -21.44 13.96
C SER A 176 -6.12 -20.10 13.26
N MET A 177 -5.33 -19.09 13.61
CA MET A 177 -5.34 -17.79 12.95
C MET A 177 -5.02 -17.92 11.44
N ALA A 178 -4.00 -18.73 11.08
CA ALA A 178 -3.65 -18.94 9.69
C ALA A 178 -4.80 -19.62 8.91
N ARG A 179 -5.44 -20.62 9.49
CA ARG A 179 -6.61 -21.27 8.89
C ARG A 179 -7.76 -20.30 8.70
N TRP A 180 -8.08 -19.47 9.69
CA TRP A 180 -9.13 -18.46 9.58
C TRP A 180 -8.86 -17.45 8.47
N ILE A 181 -7.61 -17.00 8.35
CA ILE A 181 -7.16 -16.09 7.29
C ILE A 181 -7.35 -16.72 5.91
N ILE A 182 -6.92 -17.98 5.73
CA ILE A 182 -7.04 -18.69 4.45
C ILE A 182 -8.51 -18.90 4.10
N THR A 183 -9.30 -19.44 5.04
CA THR A 183 -10.74 -19.70 4.82
C THR A 183 -11.49 -18.41 4.47
N ALA A 184 -11.36 -17.37 5.26
CA ALA A 184 -12.04 -16.10 4.98
C ALA A 184 -11.52 -15.41 3.71
N GLY A 185 -10.25 -15.62 3.37
CA GLY A 185 -9.67 -15.16 2.11
C GLY A 185 -10.37 -15.79 0.91
N GLN A 186 -10.51 -17.09 0.92
CA GLN A 186 -11.14 -17.88 -0.15
C GLN A 186 -12.66 -17.66 -0.25
N GLU A 187 -13.33 -17.52 0.90
CA GLU A 187 -14.79 -17.40 0.98
C GLU A 187 -15.30 -15.98 0.72
N TYR A 188 -14.68 -14.98 1.37
CA TYR A 188 -15.20 -13.61 1.41
C TYR A 188 -14.35 -12.59 0.66
N ILE A 189 -13.02 -12.79 0.55
CA ILE A 189 -12.16 -11.81 -0.09
C ILE A 189 -11.96 -12.11 -1.58
N GLN A 190 -11.93 -13.39 -1.97
CA GLN A 190 -11.80 -13.79 -3.38
C GLN A 190 -12.89 -13.19 -4.27
N PRO A 191 -14.20 -13.14 -3.90
CA PRO A 191 -15.22 -12.50 -4.73
C PRO A 191 -14.94 -11.01 -4.98
N MET A 192 -14.46 -10.29 -3.97
CA MET A 192 -14.06 -8.88 -4.13
C MET A 192 -12.85 -8.72 -5.05
N TYR A 193 -11.86 -9.60 -4.90
CA TYR A 193 -10.69 -9.63 -5.76
C TYR A 193 -11.07 -9.86 -7.23
N ASP A 194 -11.94 -10.84 -7.50
CA ASP A 194 -12.42 -11.18 -8.84
C ASP A 194 -13.21 -9.99 -9.44
N TYR A 195 -14.01 -9.31 -8.64
CA TYR A 195 -14.69 -8.08 -9.05
C TYR A 195 -13.67 -6.97 -9.41
N PHE A 196 -12.68 -6.72 -8.56
CA PHE A 196 -11.65 -5.71 -8.87
C PHE A 196 -10.83 -6.08 -10.11
N HIS A 197 -10.59 -7.37 -10.34
CA HIS A 197 -9.91 -7.83 -11.54
C HIS A 197 -10.73 -7.54 -12.80
N ARG A 198 -12.05 -7.81 -12.79
CA ARG A 198 -12.94 -7.44 -13.90
C ARG A 198 -12.95 -5.94 -14.17
N GLU A 199 -12.96 -5.12 -13.12
CA GLU A 199 -12.90 -3.66 -13.26
C GLU A 199 -11.53 -3.19 -13.79
N LEU A 200 -10.44 -3.84 -13.40
CA LEU A 200 -9.10 -3.54 -13.90
C LEU A 200 -8.97 -3.85 -15.40
N LEU A 201 -9.53 -4.96 -15.87
CA LEU A 201 -9.48 -5.36 -17.29
C LEU A 201 -10.21 -4.37 -18.23
N LYS A 202 -11.08 -3.52 -17.72
CA LYS A 202 -11.72 -2.41 -18.48
C LYS A 202 -10.81 -1.21 -18.67
N ARG A 203 -9.61 -1.20 -18.06
CA ARG A 203 -8.74 -0.02 -18.01
C ARG A 203 -7.65 -0.08 -19.08
N ARG A 204 -7.29 1.07 -19.64
CA ARG A 204 -6.33 1.17 -20.75
C ARG A 204 -4.89 1.40 -20.29
N PHE A 205 -4.66 1.97 -19.11
CA PHE A 205 -3.32 2.34 -18.65
C PHE A 205 -2.99 1.51 -17.42
N LEU A 206 -2.16 0.50 -17.61
CA LEU A 206 -1.79 -0.46 -16.59
C LEU A 206 -0.29 -0.42 -16.33
N MET A 207 0.09 -0.78 -15.12
CA MET A 207 1.46 -0.97 -14.70
C MET A 207 1.59 -2.35 -14.07
N MET A 208 2.71 -3.01 -14.31
CA MET A 208 2.97 -4.35 -13.82
C MET A 208 4.39 -4.49 -13.30
N ASP A 209 4.54 -5.28 -12.24
CA ASP A 209 5.84 -5.59 -11.63
C ASP A 209 5.73 -6.93 -10.89
N GLU A 210 6.84 -7.56 -10.52
CA GLU A 210 6.84 -8.80 -9.76
C GLU A 210 7.97 -8.85 -8.74
N THR A 211 7.74 -9.56 -7.64
CA THR A 211 8.74 -9.74 -6.60
C THR A 211 8.82 -11.20 -6.15
N PRO A 212 10.05 -11.74 -5.92
CA PRO A 212 10.17 -13.09 -5.43
C PRO A 212 9.67 -13.22 -3.99
N ILE A 213 9.00 -14.34 -3.71
CA ILE A 213 8.62 -14.79 -2.38
C ILE A 213 9.09 -16.23 -2.18
N GLN A 214 9.05 -16.71 -0.94
CA GLN A 214 9.33 -18.09 -0.60
C GLN A 214 8.06 -18.77 -0.12
N VAL A 215 7.78 -19.97 -0.67
CA VAL A 215 6.70 -20.84 -0.23
C VAL A 215 7.30 -22.21 0.07
N LEU A 216 7.08 -22.72 1.28
CA LEU A 216 7.83 -23.90 1.75
C LEU A 216 7.30 -25.22 1.19
N LYS A 217 5.97 -25.34 1.09
CA LYS A 217 5.27 -26.60 0.75
C LYS A 217 4.56 -26.49 -0.60
N GLU A 218 5.31 -26.22 -1.66
CA GLU A 218 4.81 -26.33 -3.04
C GLU A 218 5.06 -27.74 -3.57
N GLU A 219 4.02 -28.36 -4.11
CA GLU A 219 4.12 -29.70 -4.67
C GLU A 219 5.17 -29.76 -5.80
N GLY A 220 6.04 -30.76 -5.75
CA GLY A 220 7.10 -30.96 -6.74
C GLY A 220 8.25 -29.95 -6.71
N ARG A 221 8.30 -29.05 -5.72
CA ARG A 221 9.31 -28.00 -5.62
C ARG A 221 10.07 -28.02 -4.29
N ARG A 222 11.32 -27.56 -4.34
CA ARG A 222 12.13 -27.41 -3.13
C ARG A 222 11.71 -26.16 -2.37
N ALA A 223 11.78 -26.19 -1.03
CA ALA A 223 11.43 -25.05 -0.17
C ALA A 223 12.20 -23.75 -0.46
N GLN A 224 13.42 -23.85 -1.06
CA GLN A 224 14.26 -22.72 -1.45
C GLN A 224 13.88 -22.16 -2.84
N SER A 225 12.98 -22.79 -3.58
CA SER A 225 12.53 -22.31 -4.88
C SER A 225 11.86 -20.96 -4.76
N LYS A 226 12.12 -20.06 -5.71
CA LYS A 226 11.48 -18.74 -5.74
C LYS A 226 10.13 -18.84 -6.39
N SER A 227 9.11 -18.46 -5.68
CA SER A 227 7.78 -18.16 -6.18
C SER A 227 7.60 -16.65 -6.25
N TYR A 228 6.50 -16.13 -6.78
CA TYR A 228 6.39 -14.71 -7.08
C TYR A 228 5.02 -14.16 -6.71
N PHE A 229 5.03 -12.92 -6.23
CA PHE A 229 3.86 -12.06 -6.32
C PHE A 229 3.99 -11.19 -7.56
N TRP A 230 2.99 -11.25 -8.41
CA TRP A 230 2.76 -10.33 -9.49
C TRP A 230 1.86 -9.22 -9.00
N LEU A 231 2.28 -7.99 -9.25
CA LEU A 231 1.48 -6.80 -9.01
C LEU A 231 0.99 -6.30 -10.35
N ILE A 232 -0.29 -6.03 -10.45
CA ILE A 232 -0.85 -5.21 -11.52
C ILE A 232 -1.68 -4.08 -10.93
N ARG A 233 -1.57 -2.91 -11.53
CA ARG A 233 -2.32 -1.76 -11.09
C ARG A 233 -2.64 -0.83 -12.25
N THR A 234 -3.64 0.02 -12.05
CA THR A 234 -3.92 1.14 -12.95
C THR A 234 -2.86 2.22 -12.83
N GLY A 235 -2.58 2.92 -13.93
CA GLY A 235 -1.77 4.14 -13.94
C GLY A 235 -2.49 5.36 -13.35
N GLU A 236 -1.87 6.52 -13.45
CA GLU A 236 -2.46 7.83 -13.11
C GLU A 236 -3.29 8.36 -14.28
N ASP A 237 -4.37 7.68 -14.61
CA ASP A 237 -5.23 7.99 -15.77
C ASP A 237 -6.44 8.89 -15.43
N GLY A 238 -6.49 9.39 -14.19
CA GLY A 238 -7.58 10.26 -13.71
C GLY A 238 -8.78 9.49 -13.16
N GLU A 239 -8.76 8.17 -13.23
CA GLU A 239 -9.82 7.32 -12.70
C GLU A 239 -9.42 6.67 -11.37
N LYS A 240 -10.39 5.95 -10.78
CA LYS A 240 -10.21 5.24 -9.49
C LYS A 240 -9.07 4.22 -9.57
N PRO A 241 -8.06 4.28 -8.69
CA PRO A 241 -6.95 3.32 -8.70
C PRO A 241 -7.41 1.92 -8.34
N ILE A 242 -6.88 0.91 -9.06
CA ILE A 242 -7.06 -0.51 -8.74
C ILE A 242 -5.68 -1.13 -8.62
N ILE A 243 -5.43 -1.90 -7.54
CA ILE A 243 -4.15 -2.49 -7.21
C ILE A 243 -4.38 -3.94 -6.83
N LEU A 244 -3.82 -4.87 -7.59
CA LEU A 244 -4.01 -6.31 -7.40
C LEU A 244 -2.67 -7.01 -7.24
N TYR A 245 -2.61 -7.98 -6.34
CA TYR A 245 -1.51 -8.92 -6.22
C TYR A 245 -1.98 -10.32 -6.56
N ASN A 246 -1.16 -11.07 -7.29
CA ASN A 246 -1.42 -12.45 -7.63
C ASN A 246 -0.21 -13.31 -7.29
N TYR A 247 -0.45 -14.45 -6.66
CA TYR A 247 0.58 -15.44 -6.36
C TYR A 247 0.76 -16.40 -7.54
N THR A 248 2.01 -16.68 -7.89
CA THR A 248 2.35 -17.77 -8.82
C THR A 248 3.62 -18.49 -8.38
N SER A 249 3.72 -19.76 -8.70
CA SER A 249 4.89 -20.58 -8.38
C SER A 249 6.12 -20.25 -9.22
N THR A 250 5.98 -19.55 -10.35
CA THR A 250 7.09 -19.24 -11.27
C THR A 250 7.05 -17.79 -11.74
N ARG A 251 8.19 -17.29 -12.29
CA ARG A 251 8.26 -16.00 -12.99
C ARG A 251 7.93 -16.12 -14.49
N ALA A 252 7.27 -17.18 -14.94
CA ALA A 252 6.99 -17.37 -16.36
C ALA A 252 6.10 -16.25 -16.92
N GLY A 253 6.40 -15.77 -18.13
CA GLY A 253 5.62 -14.72 -18.78
C GLY A 253 4.18 -15.11 -19.10
N GLU A 254 3.88 -16.39 -19.13
CA GLU A 254 2.50 -16.90 -19.24
C GLU A 254 1.61 -16.45 -18.09
N ASN A 255 2.17 -16.26 -16.89
CA ASN A 255 1.44 -15.73 -15.74
C ASN A 255 0.95 -14.29 -15.99
N ALA A 256 1.81 -13.44 -16.57
CA ALA A 256 1.43 -12.08 -16.94
C ALA A 256 0.34 -12.07 -18.02
N LYS A 257 0.49 -12.95 -19.04
CA LYS A 257 -0.51 -13.10 -20.10
C LYS A 257 -1.86 -13.57 -19.54
N GLN A 258 -1.86 -14.60 -18.71
CA GLN A 258 -3.06 -15.14 -18.08
C GLN A 258 -3.75 -14.13 -17.17
N PHE A 259 -2.97 -13.30 -16.46
CA PHE A 259 -3.52 -12.27 -15.57
C PHE A 259 -4.19 -11.12 -16.35
N LEU A 260 -3.82 -10.90 -17.60
CA LEU A 260 -4.40 -9.92 -18.51
C LEU A 260 -5.37 -10.54 -19.54
N ASP A 261 -5.73 -11.80 -19.36
CA ASP A 261 -6.69 -12.46 -20.25
C ASP A 261 -8.05 -11.75 -20.19
N GLY A 262 -8.62 -11.49 -21.35
CA GLY A 262 -9.89 -10.73 -21.47
C GLY A 262 -9.74 -9.19 -21.49
N ILE A 263 -8.52 -8.66 -21.42
CA ILE A 263 -8.32 -7.20 -21.57
C ILE A 263 -8.62 -6.76 -23.01
N GLU A 264 -9.27 -5.60 -23.15
CA GLU A 264 -9.54 -5.02 -24.46
C GLU A 264 -8.25 -4.62 -25.19
N PRO A 265 -8.16 -4.86 -26.52
CA PRO A 265 -7.00 -4.43 -27.33
C PRO A 265 -6.72 -2.93 -27.24
N GLY A 266 -5.47 -2.53 -27.41
CA GLY A 266 -5.06 -1.12 -27.41
C GLY A 266 -4.82 -0.53 -26.01
N PHE A 267 -4.59 -1.37 -25.01
CA PHE A 267 -4.13 -0.93 -23.69
C PHE A 267 -2.62 -0.65 -23.68
N TYR A 268 -2.20 0.13 -22.69
CA TYR A 268 -0.80 0.41 -22.41
C TYR A 268 -0.38 -0.31 -21.14
N LEU A 269 0.65 -1.15 -21.23
CA LEU A 269 1.26 -1.79 -20.07
C LEU A 269 2.66 -1.20 -19.84
N ILE A 270 2.85 -0.53 -18.71
CA ILE A 270 4.14 0.00 -18.27
C ILE A 270 4.74 -1.02 -17.31
N ALA A 271 5.89 -1.56 -17.66
CA ALA A 271 6.61 -2.54 -16.86
C ALA A 271 8.13 -2.33 -17.00
N ASP A 272 8.90 -3.06 -16.23
CA ASP A 272 10.34 -3.13 -16.40
C ASP A 272 10.71 -3.87 -17.70
N GLY A 273 12.00 -4.02 -17.93
CA GLY A 273 12.49 -4.72 -19.12
C GLY A 273 12.51 -6.24 -19.04
N TYR A 274 11.76 -6.88 -18.15
CA TYR A 274 11.72 -8.32 -18.07
C TYR A 274 11.12 -8.97 -19.32
N GLN A 275 11.83 -9.95 -19.93
CA GLN A 275 11.42 -10.59 -21.19
C GLN A 275 10.08 -11.36 -21.09
N GLY A 276 9.69 -11.78 -19.88
CA GLY A 276 8.41 -12.46 -19.66
C GLY A 276 7.21 -11.67 -20.16
N TYR A 277 7.27 -10.33 -20.09
CA TYR A 277 6.21 -9.48 -20.62
C TYR A 277 6.07 -9.54 -22.16
N ASN A 278 7.02 -10.13 -22.91
CA ASN A 278 6.89 -10.34 -24.36
C ASN A 278 5.72 -11.28 -24.71
N LYS A 279 5.23 -12.06 -23.75
CA LYS A 279 4.07 -12.93 -23.92
C LYS A 279 2.74 -12.17 -23.94
N VAL A 280 2.72 -10.96 -23.38
CA VAL A 280 1.56 -10.06 -23.45
C VAL A 280 1.61 -9.34 -24.78
N LYS A 281 0.64 -9.61 -25.66
CA LYS A 281 0.51 -8.93 -26.96
C LYS A 281 0.24 -7.44 -26.72
N GLU A 282 0.74 -6.59 -27.64
CA GLU A 282 0.50 -5.14 -27.66
C GLU A 282 1.10 -4.36 -26.47
N THR A 283 2.05 -4.95 -25.75
CA THR A 283 2.71 -4.28 -24.63
C THR A 283 3.64 -3.18 -25.13
N LYS A 284 3.40 -1.98 -24.70
CA LYS A 284 4.24 -0.82 -24.94
C LYS A 284 5.04 -0.53 -23.66
N ARG A 285 6.30 -0.96 -23.62
CA ARG A 285 7.09 -1.05 -22.40
C ARG A 285 8.26 -0.11 -22.41
N CYS A 286 8.26 0.86 -21.52
CA CYS A 286 9.51 1.46 -21.11
C CYS A 286 9.37 2.14 -19.74
N CYS A 287 10.37 1.95 -18.91
CA CYS A 287 10.55 2.68 -17.68
C CYS A 287 11.85 3.50 -17.78
N TRP A 288 11.74 4.81 -17.98
CA TRP A 288 12.88 5.71 -18.01
C TRP A 288 13.65 5.78 -16.69
N ALA A 289 12.99 5.46 -15.57
CA ALA A 289 13.65 5.35 -14.27
C ALA A 289 14.69 4.22 -14.26
N HIS A 290 14.42 3.06 -14.90
CA HIS A 290 15.39 1.98 -15.04
C HIS A 290 16.57 2.38 -15.92
N ILE A 291 16.33 3.09 -17.04
CA ILE A 291 17.40 3.61 -17.90
C ILE A 291 18.29 4.55 -17.10
N ARG A 292 17.69 5.50 -16.39
CA ARG A 292 18.42 6.44 -15.53
C ARG A 292 19.25 5.70 -14.47
N ARG A 293 18.68 4.70 -13.81
CA ARG A 293 19.38 3.88 -12.80
C ARG A 293 20.59 3.18 -13.37
N TYR A 294 20.49 2.50 -14.51
CA TYR A 294 21.62 1.84 -15.16
C TYR A 294 22.73 2.83 -15.56
N LEU A 295 22.37 4.00 -16.05
CA LEU A 295 23.32 5.05 -16.39
C LEU A 295 24.01 5.62 -15.14
N LEU A 296 23.26 5.87 -14.04
CA LEU A 296 23.81 6.30 -12.75
C LEU A 296 24.79 5.28 -12.16
N GLU A 297 24.46 3.98 -12.22
CA GLU A 297 25.35 2.91 -11.77
C GLU A 297 26.65 2.84 -12.58
N ALA A 298 26.64 3.35 -13.82
CA ALA A 298 27.78 3.41 -14.69
C ALA A 298 28.67 4.65 -14.44
N VAL A 299 28.19 5.65 -13.70
CA VAL A 299 29.00 6.81 -13.30
C VAL A 299 30.04 6.38 -12.25
N PRO A 300 31.35 6.61 -12.46
CA PRO A 300 32.35 6.33 -11.45
C PRO A 300 32.16 7.22 -10.22
N LYS A 301 32.42 6.68 -9.03
CA LYS A 301 32.36 7.45 -7.79
C LYS A 301 33.26 8.68 -7.85
N GLY A 302 32.72 9.83 -7.47
CA GLY A 302 33.44 11.11 -7.48
C GLY A 302 33.46 11.82 -8.85
N GLN A 303 32.85 11.22 -9.88
CA GLN A 303 32.75 11.79 -11.23
C GLN A 303 31.32 12.23 -11.59
N GLU A 304 30.46 12.39 -10.63
CA GLU A 304 29.04 12.75 -10.82
C GLU A 304 28.86 14.12 -11.51
N LYS A 305 29.89 14.98 -11.45
CA LYS A 305 29.94 16.31 -12.10
C LYS A 305 30.87 16.35 -13.32
N ASP A 306 31.38 15.23 -13.76
CA ASP A 306 32.18 15.14 -14.98
C ASP A 306 31.29 15.03 -16.21
N TYR A 307 30.93 16.17 -16.78
CA TYR A 307 30.06 16.25 -17.96
C TYR A 307 30.69 15.70 -19.25
N SER A 308 32.00 15.42 -19.26
CA SER A 308 32.67 14.71 -20.35
C SER A 308 32.41 13.21 -20.30
N ASN A 309 32.03 12.68 -19.13
CA ASN A 309 31.73 11.27 -18.93
C ASN A 309 30.41 10.87 -19.63
N PRO A 310 30.42 9.88 -20.55
CA PRO A 310 29.22 9.47 -21.26
C PRO A 310 28.10 8.99 -20.36
N ALA A 311 28.39 8.35 -19.23
CA ALA A 311 27.34 7.93 -18.30
C ALA A 311 26.61 9.12 -17.69
N VAL A 312 27.34 10.20 -17.32
CA VAL A 312 26.77 11.45 -16.81
C VAL A 312 25.91 12.13 -17.89
N GLN A 313 26.42 12.19 -19.15
CA GLN A 313 25.62 12.74 -20.27
C GLN A 313 24.29 12.01 -20.44
N GLY A 314 24.30 10.67 -20.38
CA GLY A 314 23.08 9.87 -20.44
C GLY A 314 22.09 10.15 -19.30
N VAL A 315 22.61 10.34 -18.07
CA VAL A 315 21.79 10.73 -16.92
C VAL A 315 21.13 12.09 -17.12
N LEU A 316 21.83 13.08 -17.72
CA LEU A 316 21.29 14.41 -18.00
C LEU A 316 20.08 14.36 -18.96
N TYR A 317 20.14 13.53 -20.01
CA TYR A 317 18.98 13.32 -20.89
C TYR A 317 17.76 12.81 -20.09
N CYS A 318 17.99 11.80 -19.24
CA CYS A 318 16.90 11.28 -18.39
C CYS A 318 16.37 12.34 -17.43
N ASN A 319 17.25 13.07 -16.72
CA ASN A 319 16.85 14.12 -15.78
C ASN A 319 15.97 15.18 -16.46
N LYS A 320 16.30 15.55 -17.72
CA LYS A 320 15.53 16.52 -18.49
C LYS A 320 14.08 16.07 -18.74
N LEU A 321 13.87 14.78 -19.02
CA LEU A 321 12.54 14.21 -19.18
C LEU A 321 11.73 14.25 -17.89
N PHE A 322 12.34 13.85 -16.75
CA PHE A 322 11.69 13.91 -15.45
C PHE A 322 11.39 15.34 -15.00
N GLU A 323 12.26 16.29 -15.33
CA GLU A 323 12.03 17.72 -15.07
C GLU A 323 10.79 18.25 -15.78
N TYR A 324 10.62 17.91 -17.05
CA TYR A 324 9.42 18.29 -17.82
C TYR A 324 8.15 17.72 -17.18
N GLU A 325 8.15 16.43 -16.80
CA GLU A 325 6.99 15.81 -16.14
C GLU A 325 6.66 16.49 -14.80
N ARG A 326 7.68 16.87 -14.01
CA ARG A 326 7.50 17.64 -12.78
C ARG A 326 6.84 18.99 -13.06
N ILE A 327 7.35 19.73 -14.05
CA ILE A 327 6.80 21.04 -14.45
C ILE A 327 5.34 20.92 -14.91
N TYR A 328 5.00 19.86 -15.66
CA TYR A 328 3.63 19.65 -16.15
C TYR A 328 2.67 19.38 -14.98
N ARG A 329 3.11 18.61 -14.01
CA ARG A 329 2.34 18.32 -12.78
C ARG A 329 2.15 19.57 -11.93
N GLU A 330 3.22 20.32 -11.68
CA GLU A 330 3.17 21.58 -10.92
C GLU A 330 2.23 22.62 -11.54
N LYS A 331 2.14 22.62 -12.86
CA LYS A 331 1.21 23.50 -13.61
C LYS A 331 -0.20 22.95 -13.70
N GLY A 332 -0.49 21.77 -13.18
CA GLY A 332 -1.82 21.13 -13.25
C GLY A 332 -2.32 20.93 -14.67
N LEU A 333 -1.44 20.57 -15.63
CA LEU A 333 -1.84 20.40 -17.02
C LEU A 333 -2.77 19.20 -17.19
N SER A 334 -3.77 19.34 -18.06
CA SER A 334 -4.63 18.22 -18.48
C SER A 334 -3.84 17.20 -19.31
N PHE A 335 -4.30 15.95 -19.36
CA PHE A 335 -3.64 14.89 -20.14
C PHE A 335 -3.43 15.27 -21.63
N LYS A 336 -4.39 15.96 -22.24
CA LYS A 336 -4.25 16.48 -23.61
C LYS A 336 -3.13 17.51 -23.73
N GLN A 337 -3.02 18.41 -22.75
CA GLN A 337 -1.93 19.38 -22.70
C GLN A 337 -0.57 18.71 -22.46
N ILE A 338 -0.50 17.71 -21.57
CA ILE A 338 0.69 16.90 -21.34
C ILE A 338 1.12 16.21 -22.63
N HIS A 339 0.21 15.54 -23.35
CA HIS A 339 0.53 14.91 -24.62
C HIS A 339 1.15 15.90 -25.62
N ASN A 340 0.50 17.06 -25.84
CA ASN A 340 1.02 18.08 -26.76
C ASN A 340 2.38 18.65 -26.33
N ARG A 341 2.59 18.83 -25.00
CA ARG A 341 3.86 19.29 -24.45
C ARG A 341 4.96 18.24 -24.60
N ARG A 342 4.68 16.97 -24.37
CA ARG A 342 5.63 15.88 -24.59
C ARG A 342 6.12 15.84 -26.04
N LEU A 343 5.21 15.97 -27.00
CA LEU A 343 5.59 15.98 -28.42
C LEU A 343 6.48 17.17 -28.79
N ARG A 344 6.27 18.33 -28.17
CA ARG A 344 7.05 19.54 -28.41
C ARG A 344 8.36 19.58 -27.65
N ASP A 345 8.32 19.24 -26.35
CA ASP A 345 9.41 19.51 -25.41
C ASP A 345 10.28 18.26 -25.18
N GLN A 346 9.69 17.06 -25.11
CA GLN A 346 10.40 15.82 -24.77
C GLN A 346 10.80 14.98 -25.99
N LYS A 347 10.00 14.94 -27.04
CA LYS A 347 10.34 14.16 -28.24
C LYS A 347 11.72 14.53 -28.81
N PRO A 348 12.09 15.81 -28.98
CA PRO A 348 13.43 16.18 -29.46
C PRO A 348 14.55 15.71 -28.50
N VAL A 349 14.29 15.70 -27.20
CA VAL A 349 15.27 15.21 -26.20
C VAL A 349 15.50 13.72 -26.37
N ILE A 350 14.45 12.93 -26.61
CA ILE A 350 14.55 11.49 -26.82
C ILE A 350 15.27 11.20 -28.16
N GLU A 351 14.92 11.92 -29.22
CA GLU A 351 15.58 11.80 -30.52
C GLU A 351 17.08 12.08 -30.40
N GLY A 352 17.46 13.15 -29.69
CA GLY A 352 18.84 13.48 -29.38
C GLY A 352 19.54 12.40 -28.54
N PHE A 353 18.85 11.85 -27.54
CA PHE A 353 19.36 10.73 -26.73
C PHE A 353 19.60 9.47 -27.58
N LEU A 354 18.68 9.12 -28.47
CA LEU A 354 18.82 7.96 -29.34
C LEU A 354 19.93 8.14 -30.37
N ALA A 355 20.11 9.34 -30.92
CA ALA A 355 21.24 9.65 -31.79
C ALA A 355 22.57 9.56 -31.04
N TRP A 356 22.63 10.08 -29.84
CA TRP A 356 23.78 10.01 -28.95
C TRP A 356 24.13 8.56 -28.57
N ILE A 357 23.15 7.72 -28.16
CA ILE A 357 23.39 6.34 -27.74
C ILE A 357 23.95 5.45 -28.85
N LYS A 358 23.68 5.79 -30.12
CA LYS A 358 24.25 5.10 -31.28
C LYS A 358 25.73 5.38 -31.45
N GLN A 359 26.23 6.55 -31.05
CA GLN A 359 27.59 7.02 -31.21
C GLN A 359 28.47 6.76 -29.98
N VAL A 360 27.86 6.57 -28.83
CA VAL A 360 28.57 6.42 -27.56
C VAL A 360 29.43 5.14 -27.54
N ASN A 361 30.71 5.32 -27.25
CA ASN A 361 31.64 4.21 -27.01
C ASN A 361 31.78 3.98 -25.49
N PRO A 362 31.37 2.81 -24.97
CA PRO A 362 31.47 2.52 -23.54
C PRO A 362 32.90 2.33 -23.03
N GLY A 363 33.89 2.19 -23.93
CA GLY A 363 35.28 1.90 -23.57
C GLY A 363 35.38 0.64 -22.69
N SER A 364 36.13 0.76 -21.60
CA SER A 364 36.31 -0.31 -20.61
C SER A 364 35.21 -0.34 -19.54
N ASN A 365 34.24 0.62 -19.54
CA ASN A 365 33.16 0.67 -18.56
C ASN A 365 32.08 -0.40 -18.84
N GLY A 366 32.22 -1.56 -18.22
CA GLY A 366 31.28 -2.67 -18.38
C GLY A 366 29.85 -2.37 -17.93
N LYS A 367 29.64 -1.46 -16.94
CA LYS A 367 28.30 -1.01 -16.50
C LYS A 367 27.68 -0.12 -17.57
N LEU A 368 28.44 0.80 -18.18
CA LEU A 368 27.94 1.62 -19.27
C LEU A 368 27.59 0.76 -20.49
N LYS A 369 28.39 -0.23 -20.82
CA LYS A 369 28.10 -1.20 -21.89
C LYS A 369 26.77 -1.92 -21.64
N LYS A 370 26.53 -2.36 -20.39
CA LYS A 370 25.28 -2.99 -19.98
C LYS A 370 24.09 -2.03 -20.12
N ALA A 371 24.25 -0.77 -19.69
CA ALA A 371 23.21 0.27 -19.83
C ALA A 371 22.88 0.52 -21.31
N ILE A 372 23.87 0.70 -22.17
CA ILE A 372 23.68 0.91 -23.62
C ILE A 372 22.95 -0.28 -24.25
N THR A 373 23.36 -1.51 -23.93
CA THR A 373 22.71 -2.73 -24.44
C THR A 373 21.23 -2.78 -24.00
N TYR A 374 20.97 -2.46 -22.72
CA TYR A 374 19.60 -2.40 -22.20
C TYR A 374 18.74 -1.39 -22.95
N ILE A 375 19.26 -0.20 -23.24
CA ILE A 375 18.58 0.88 -23.95
C ILE A 375 18.31 0.48 -25.42
N ARG A 376 19.34 0.00 -26.13
CA ARG A 376 19.21 -0.41 -27.53
C ARG A 376 18.18 -1.51 -27.75
N ASN A 377 18.10 -2.48 -26.84
CA ASN A 377 17.09 -3.55 -26.91
C ASN A 377 15.65 -3.07 -26.68
N ARG A 378 15.46 -1.79 -26.35
CA ARG A 378 14.14 -1.18 -26.03
C ARG A 378 13.89 0.12 -26.78
N GLU A 379 14.71 0.42 -27.78
CA GLU A 379 14.63 1.67 -28.55
C GLU A 379 13.21 1.92 -29.08
N GLU A 380 12.54 0.87 -29.57
CA GLU A 380 11.17 0.93 -30.10
C GLU A 380 10.11 1.37 -29.07
N PHE A 381 10.36 1.15 -27.77
CA PHE A 381 9.40 1.45 -26.70
C PHE A 381 9.66 2.79 -26.02
N LEU A 382 10.80 3.43 -26.25
CA LEU A 382 11.22 4.64 -25.52
C LEU A 382 10.29 5.85 -25.77
N MET A 383 9.64 5.88 -26.94
CA MET A 383 8.71 6.96 -27.32
C MET A 383 7.26 6.66 -27.02
N THR A 384 6.91 5.45 -26.60
CA THR A 384 5.52 5.00 -26.46
C THR A 384 4.71 5.86 -25.48
N TYR A 385 5.34 6.33 -24.38
CA TYR A 385 4.64 7.18 -23.43
C TYR A 385 4.26 8.56 -24.00
N LEU A 386 4.84 8.96 -25.13
CA LEU A 386 4.46 10.19 -25.84
C LEU A 386 3.11 10.08 -26.53
N GLU A 387 2.60 8.86 -26.74
CA GLU A 387 1.36 8.62 -27.50
C GLU A 387 0.11 9.10 -26.76
N ASP A 388 0.15 9.11 -25.41
CA ASP A 388 -0.95 9.59 -24.57
C ASP A 388 -0.43 10.24 -23.29
N GLY A 389 -1.02 11.36 -22.90
CA GLY A 389 -0.64 12.09 -21.68
C GLY A 389 -0.88 11.33 -20.39
N ARG A 390 -1.69 10.26 -20.41
CA ARG A 390 -1.94 9.36 -19.27
C ARG A 390 -0.89 8.27 -19.12
N CYS A 391 -0.06 8.01 -20.14
CA CYS A 391 1.05 7.08 -20.02
C CYS A 391 2.10 7.64 -19.06
N SER A 392 2.52 6.88 -18.06
CA SER A 392 3.59 7.30 -17.17
C SER A 392 4.98 7.13 -17.81
N LEU A 393 5.88 8.06 -17.53
CA LEU A 393 7.30 7.99 -17.90
C LEU A 393 8.03 6.84 -17.17
N SER A 394 7.53 6.44 -16.00
CA SER A 394 8.19 5.44 -15.15
C SER A 394 7.20 4.45 -14.53
N ASN A 395 7.73 3.31 -14.07
CA ASN A 395 7.00 2.28 -13.33
C ASN A 395 7.04 2.49 -11.81
N ASN A 396 7.37 3.69 -11.35
CA ASN A 396 7.58 3.97 -9.92
C ASN A 396 6.35 3.66 -9.05
N LEU A 397 5.14 3.85 -9.58
CA LEU A 397 3.92 3.54 -8.84
C LEU A 397 3.80 2.04 -8.52
N SER A 398 4.12 1.14 -9.45
CA SER A 398 4.11 -0.29 -9.17
C SER A 398 5.28 -0.69 -8.26
N GLU A 399 6.47 -0.12 -8.44
CA GLU A 399 7.60 -0.33 -7.51
C GLU A 399 7.22 0.08 -6.07
N ASN A 400 6.54 1.21 -5.88
CA ASN A 400 6.05 1.64 -4.58
C ASN A 400 4.99 0.69 -4.01
N SER A 401 4.10 0.16 -4.86
CA SER A 401 3.12 -0.84 -4.44
C SER A 401 3.74 -2.20 -4.11
N ILE A 402 4.94 -2.53 -4.61
CA ILE A 402 5.68 -3.74 -4.22
C ILE A 402 6.38 -3.60 -2.85
N ARG A 403 6.69 -2.39 -2.40
CA ARG A 403 7.37 -2.17 -1.10
C ARG A 403 6.70 -2.86 0.09
N PRO A 404 5.38 -2.85 0.26
CA PRO A 404 4.71 -3.57 1.34
C PRO A 404 5.07 -5.05 1.42
N VAL A 405 5.19 -5.73 0.26
CA VAL A 405 5.62 -7.13 0.19
C VAL A 405 7.04 -7.29 0.70
N THR A 406 7.96 -6.39 0.32
CA THR A 406 9.37 -6.49 0.73
C THR A 406 9.58 -6.18 2.21
N VAL A 407 8.80 -5.25 2.78
CA VAL A 407 8.78 -4.95 4.22
C VAL A 407 8.18 -6.14 4.98
N GLY A 408 7.01 -6.62 4.57
CA GLY A 408 6.34 -7.77 5.17
C GLY A 408 7.21 -9.03 5.17
N ARG A 409 7.98 -9.24 4.10
CA ARG A 409 8.91 -10.37 3.97
C ARG A 409 10.07 -10.32 4.98
N LYS A 410 10.52 -9.14 5.43
CA LYS A 410 11.51 -9.01 6.49
C LYS A 410 10.99 -9.48 7.85
N ASN A 411 9.68 -9.43 8.07
CA ASN A 411 9.02 -9.84 9.31
C ASN A 411 8.44 -11.27 9.21
N GLY A 412 7.76 -11.59 8.11
CA GLY A 412 7.05 -12.85 7.89
C GLY A 412 7.85 -13.93 7.19
N LEU A 413 9.00 -13.61 6.63
CA LEU A 413 9.98 -14.45 5.92
C LEU A 413 9.41 -15.25 4.74
N PHE A 414 8.42 -16.12 4.93
CA PHE A 414 7.88 -17.06 3.95
C PHE A 414 6.37 -17.31 4.16
N SER A 415 5.74 -17.94 3.16
CA SER A 415 4.45 -18.60 3.29
C SER A 415 4.67 -20.10 3.46
N ASP A 416 3.88 -20.77 4.30
CA ASP A 416 4.02 -22.23 4.51
C ASP A 416 3.48 -23.01 3.32
N THR A 417 2.34 -22.59 2.78
CA THR A 417 1.60 -23.27 1.69
C THR A 417 1.24 -22.32 0.55
N PRO A 418 0.92 -22.84 -0.66
CA PRO A 418 0.35 -22.07 -1.75
C PRO A 418 -0.93 -21.33 -1.38
N ASP A 419 -1.85 -21.97 -0.61
CA ASP A 419 -3.08 -21.32 -0.14
C ASP A 419 -2.79 -20.14 0.77
N GLY A 420 -1.77 -20.29 1.64
CA GLY A 420 -1.29 -19.18 2.48
C GLY A 420 -0.69 -18.03 1.66
N ALA A 421 0.02 -18.34 0.57
CA ALA A 421 0.56 -17.34 -0.34
C ALA A 421 -0.56 -16.64 -1.13
N SER A 422 -1.55 -17.40 -1.63
CA SER A 422 -2.73 -16.86 -2.30
C SER A 422 -3.53 -15.95 -1.37
N ALA A 423 -3.80 -16.37 -0.14
CA ALA A 423 -4.46 -15.52 0.86
C ALA A 423 -3.66 -14.24 1.16
N ASN A 424 -2.31 -14.32 1.23
CA ASN A 424 -1.48 -13.12 1.39
C ASN A 424 -1.67 -12.15 0.22
N ALA A 425 -1.75 -12.61 -1.03
CA ALA A 425 -1.99 -11.77 -2.20
C ALA A 425 -3.36 -11.08 -2.13
N LEU A 426 -4.41 -11.82 -1.75
CA LEU A 426 -5.76 -11.27 -1.56
C LEU A 426 -5.78 -10.13 -0.53
N TYR A 427 -5.21 -10.37 0.67
CA TYR A 427 -5.22 -9.36 1.72
C TYR A 427 -4.29 -8.18 1.43
N LEU A 428 -3.17 -8.37 0.74
CA LEU A 428 -2.35 -7.26 0.26
C LEU A 428 -3.13 -6.39 -0.72
N THR A 429 -3.94 -6.99 -1.59
CA THR A 429 -4.86 -6.26 -2.48
C THR A 429 -5.81 -5.39 -1.66
N ILE A 430 -6.53 -5.96 -0.69
CA ILE A 430 -7.47 -5.19 0.15
C ILE A 430 -6.76 -4.05 0.90
N VAL A 431 -5.57 -4.32 1.44
CA VAL A 431 -4.79 -3.31 2.19
C VAL A 431 -4.35 -2.14 1.31
N GLU A 432 -3.81 -2.43 0.13
CA GLU A 432 -3.34 -1.37 -0.77
C GLU A 432 -4.53 -0.61 -1.40
N MET A 433 -5.63 -1.30 -1.67
CA MET A 433 -6.89 -0.66 -2.06
C MET A 433 -7.40 0.27 -0.94
N ALA A 434 -7.47 -0.20 0.31
CA ALA A 434 -7.88 0.63 1.44
C ALA A 434 -7.00 1.89 1.61
N LYS A 435 -5.68 1.75 1.45
CA LYS A 435 -4.74 2.88 1.50
C LYS A 435 -4.94 3.87 0.36
N ALA A 436 -5.16 3.38 -0.87
CA ALA A 436 -5.38 4.22 -2.03
C ALA A 436 -6.64 5.08 -1.92
N TYR A 437 -7.60 4.66 -1.11
CA TYR A 437 -8.87 5.36 -0.85
C TYR A 437 -8.96 6.02 0.54
N ASP A 438 -7.84 6.12 1.25
CA ASP A 438 -7.74 6.73 2.60
C ASP A 438 -8.72 6.16 3.63
N LEU A 439 -8.98 4.84 3.56
CA LEU A 439 -9.84 4.13 4.50
C LEU A 439 -9.09 3.75 5.79
N ASN A 440 -9.83 3.65 6.88
CA ASN A 440 -9.38 2.93 8.07
C ASN A 440 -9.36 1.43 7.76
N LEU A 441 -8.18 0.86 7.75
CA LEU A 441 -7.99 -0.53 7.32
C LEU A 441 -8.72 -1.54 8.20
N TYR A 442 -8.73 -1.34 9.53
CA TYR A 442 -9.45 -2.23 10.44
C TYR A 442 -10.95 -2.20 10.17
N GLU A 443 -11.54 -1.01 10.07
CA GLU A 443 -12.98 -0.85 9.82
C GLU A 443 -13.39 -1.40 8.45
N TYR A 444 -12.57 -1.21 7.41
CA TYR A 444 -12.87 -1.77 6.09
C TYR A 444 -12.79 -3.31 6.07
N LEU A 445 -11.77 -3.90 6.69
CA LEU A 445 -11.66 -5.36 6.83
C LEU A 445 -12.86 -5.92 7.60
N LYS A 446 -13.24 -5.29 8.71
CA LYS A 446 -14.41 -5.67 9.51
C LYS A 446 -15.69 -5.56 8.70
N TYR A 447 -15.87 -4.45 7.98
CA TYR A 447 -17.02 -4.21 7.10
C TYR A 447 -17.17 -5.30 6.03
N LEU A 448 -16.10 -5.70 5.38
CA LEU A 448 -16.13 -6.79 4.40
C LEU A 448 -16.55 -8.11 5.06
N LEU A 449 -15.97 -8.46 6.22
CA LEU A 449 -16.31 -9.68 6.94
C LEU A 449 -17.76 -9.71 7.45
N GLU A 450 -18.31 -8.56 7.86
CA GLU A 450 -19.70 -8.42 8.29
C GLU A 450 -20.70 -8.58 7.13
N ASN A 451 -20.34 -8.09 5.94
CA ASN A 451 -21.19 -8.16 4.75
C ASN A 451 -20.99 -9.47 3.96
N ARG A 452 -19.94 -10.26 4.26
CA ARG A 452 -19.67 -11.58 3.70
C ARG A 452 -19.82 -11.63 2.17
N PRO A 453 -19.00 -10.87 1.40
CA PRO A 453 -19.02 -10.99 -0.06
C PRO A 453 -18.93 -12.46 -0.48
N ASN A 454 -19.69 -12.87 -1.47
CA ASN A 454 -19.71 -14.25 -1.93
C ASN A 454 -19.89 -14.32 -3.45
N ARG A 455 -19.74 -15.50 -4.01
CA ARG A 455 -19.76 -15.74 -5.46
C ARG A 455 -21.14 -15.58 -6.11
N ASP A 456 -22.20 -15.59 -5.30
CA ASP A 456 -23.59 -15.43 -5.78
C ASP A 456 -23.98 -13.95 -5.90
N MET A 457 -23.18 -13.03 -5.34
CA MET A 457 -23.40 -11.60 -5.46
C MET A 457 -23.11 -11.10 -6.88
N THR A 458 -23.97 -10.23 -7.37
CA THR A 458 -23.79 -9.50 -8.63
C THR A 458 -22.68 -8.46 -8.53
N ASP A 459 -22.15 -8.00 -9.68
CA ASP A 459 -21.16 -6.93 -9.71
C ASP A 459 -21.69 -5.62 -9.07
N ASP A 460 -22.99 -5.33 -9.20
CA ASP A 460 -23.60 -4.16 -8.56
C ASP A 460 -23.64 -4.27 -7.03
N GLU A 461 -23.84 -5.46 -6.49
CA GLU A 461 -23.77 -5.71 -5.04
C GLU A 461 -22.33 -5.63 -4.52
N LEU A 462 -21.38 -6.24 -5.23
CA LEU A 462 -19.95 -6.16 -4.90
C LEU A 462 -19.41 -4.73 -5.03
N ALA A 463 -19.92 -3.94 -6.00
CA ALA A 463 -19.57 -2.53 -6.17
C ALA A 463 -19.89 -1.68 -4.93
N LYS A 464 -20.96 -1.99 -4.18
CA LYS A 464 -21.31 -1.32 -2.93
C LYS A 464 -20.32 -1.59 -1.80
N LEU A 465 -19.57 -2.70 -1.88
CA LEU A 465 -18.54 -3.08 -0.92
C LEU A 465 -17.14 -2.61 -1.35
N ALA A 466 -17.01 -2.03 -2.54
CA ALA A 466 -15.74 -1.54 -3.05
C ALA A 466 -15.28 -0.28 -2.31
N PRO A 467 -13.94 -0.04 -2.18
CA PRO A 467 -13.39 1.06 -1.40
C PRO A 467 -13.77 2.45 -1.92
N TRP A 468 -14.25 2.55 -3.16
CA TRP A 468 -14.73 3.79 -3.77
C TRP A 468 -16.23 4.02 -3.63
N SER A 469 -16.99 3.07 -3.06
CA SER A 469 -18.43 3.23 -2.88
C SER A 469 -18.76 4.26 -1.80
N GLU A 470 -19.91 4.94 -1.93
CA GLU A 470 -20.38 5.90 -0.94
C GLU A 470 -20.58 5.24 0.42
N ASP A 471 -21.12 4.01 0.44
CA ASP A 471 -21.33 3.23 1.65
C ASP A 471 -20.03 2.98 2.43
N VAL A 472 -18.98 2.54 1.74
CA VAL A 472 -17.67 2.28 2.34
C VAL A 472 -17.00 3.58 2.76
N GLN A 473 -17.05 4.62 1.93
CA GLN A 473 -16.49 5.93 2.25
C GLN A 473 -17.20 6.56 3.46
N GLY A 474 -18.52 6.37 3.57
CA GLY A 474 -19.30 6.84 4.71
C GLY A 474 -18.99 6.11 6.02
N LYS A 475 -18.69 4.81 5.99
CA LYS A 475 -18.49 3.98 7.18
C LYS A 475 -17.04 3.77 7.58
N CYS A 476 -16.12 3.69 6.59
CA CYS A 476 -14.75 3.26 6.79
C CYS A 476 -13.70 4.35 6.54
N SER A 477 -14.08 5.57 6.16
CA SER A 477 -13.14 6.68 5.99
C SER A 477 -12.45 7.02 7.31
N LYS A 478 -11.16 7.33 7.27
CA LYS A 478 -10.38 7.77 8.45
C LYS A 478 -11.01 8.98 9.16
N LYS A 479 -11.72 9.83 8.42
CA LYS A 479 -12.39 11.02 8.97
C LYS A 479 -13.65 10.70 9.76
N ASN A 480 -14.33 9.60 9.46
CA ASN A 480 -15.65 9.27 10.03
C ASN A 480 -15.58 8.36 11.26
N VAL A 481 -14.46 7.68 11.51
CA VAL A 481 -14.30 6.81 12.69
C VAL A 481 -14.44 7.58 14.02
N GLN A 482 -14.34 8.91 13.98
CA GLN A 482 -14.45 9.80 15.12
C GLN A 482 -15.89 10.00 15.61
N ASN A 483 -16.90 9.95 14.72
CA ASN A 483 -18.30 10.25 15.07
C ASN A 483 -19.06 9.06 15.70
N VAL A 484 -18.55 7.84 15.57
CA VAL A 484 -19.22 6.62 16.08
C VAL A 484 -18.95 6.40 17.58
N SER A 485 -17.89 6.95 18.13
CA SER A 485 -17.59 6.86 19.56
C SER A 485 -18.45 7.76 20.44
N GLU A 486 -19.03 8.83 19.90
CA GLU A 486 -19.90 9.76 20.63
C GLU A 486 -21.36 9.28 20.79
N GLN A 487 -21.81 8.31 19.99
CA GLN A 487 -23.17 7.78 20.07
C GLN A 487 -23.33 6.56 20.98
N LYS A 488 -22.28 6.08 21.62
CA LYS A 488 -22.27 4.89 22.50
C LYS A 488 -21.80 5.17 23.93
N SER A 489 -21.75 6.44 24.35
CA SER A 489 -21.47 6.82 25.74
C SER A 489 -22.75 7.20 26.50
#